data_11d267d7b73997d863090b4112871ffd
#
_entry.id   11d267d7b73997d863090b4112871ffd
#
_cell.length_a   1.000
_cell.length_b   1.000
_cell.length_c   1.000
_cell.angle_alpha   90.00
_cell.angle_beta   90.00
_cell.angle_gamma   90.00
#
_symmetry.space_group_name_H-M   'P 1'
#
loop_
_entity.id
_entity.type
_entity.pdbx_description
1 polymer ?
#
loop_
_entity_poly.entity_id
_entity_poly.type
_entity_poly.pdbx_seq_one_letter_code
_entity_poly.pdbx_strand_id
1 'polypeptide(L)'
;MNTSRLIRVVSWGLGLFCLALGVVYGDNATGFRSVTGPCRFSFPEDHGAHPGYRTEWWYYTGNLTAVAGERFGFQLTFFRRQLRPSDTRRDWPEPASSWRTNQIYLAHAALTDLSTRRHVMAERVSREALGMAGAATELKETRIFLNNWETVIAPTKHTLRMTDEAFDLALTLAPTKGPIPHGEEGYSRKGDDPEQASCYYSFPRMAASGRVRIAENDYV
;
A
#
# COMPACT_ATOMS: atom_id res chain seq x y z
N MET A 1 13.51 31.50 50.78
CA MET A 1 14.46 30.64 50.03
C MET A 1 13.64 29.87 48.98
N ASN A 2 13.75 30.33 47.75
CA ASN A 2 12.90 29.94 46.63
C ASN A 2 13.73 28.96 45.76
N THR A 3 13.37 27.70 45.73
CA THR A 3 13.99 26.72 44.83
C THR A 3 13.00 26.35 43.76
N SER A 4 13.05 27.11 42.65
CA SER A 4 12.38 26.76 41.39
C SER A 4 13.05 25.52 40.77
N ARG A 5 12.31 24.40 40.77
CA ARG A 5 12.70 23.19 40.00
C ARG A 5 12.44 23.42 38.52
N LEU A 6 13.48 23.54 37.74
CA LEU A 6 13.42 23.46 36.29
C LEU A 6 13.00 22.03 35.90
N ILE A 7 11.85 21.93 35.25
CA ILE A 7 11.44 20.72 34.54
C ILE A 7 12.22 20.66 33.24
N ARG A 8 13.21 19.78 33.15
CA ARG A 8 13.84 19.44 31.88
C ARG A 8 12.84 18.59 31.10
N VAL A 9 12.25 19.18 30.08
CA VAL A 9 11.54 18.42 29.06
C VAL A 9 12.62 17.70 28.23
N VAL A 10 12.77 16.42 28.50
CA VAL A 10 13.53 15.54 27.60
C VAL A 10 12.63 15.28 26.42
N SER A 11 12.83 16.03 25.35
CA SER A 11 12.27 15.71 24.05
C SER A 11 12.95 14.42 23.56
N TRP A 12 12.31 13.31 23.79
CA TRP A 12 12.60 12.11 23.01
C TRP A 12 12.24 12.41 21.57
N GLY A 13 13.29 12.51 20.78
CA GLY A 13 13.12 12.73 19.35
C GLY A 13 12.12 11.73 18.81
N LEU A 14 11.06 12.23 18.19
CA LEU A 14 10.35 11.52 17.14
C LEU A 14 11.46 11.06 16.19
N GLY A 15 11.79 9.77 16.27
CA GLY A 15 12.45 9.13 15.18
C GLY A 15 11.54 9.33 13.99
N LEU A 16 11.82 10.37 13.21
CA LEU A 16 11.37 10.45 11.86
C LEU A 16 11.88 9.15 11.22
N PHE A 17 11.03 8.14 11.22
CA PHE A 17 11.15 7.07 10.25
C PHE A 17 10.83 7.76 8.92
N CYS A 18 11.83 8.48 8.40
CA CYS A 18 11.88 8.74 6.99
C CYS A 18 11.85 7.35 6.36
N LEU A 19 10.64 6.83 6.12
CA LEU A 19 10.43 6.07 4.90
C LEU A 19 11.18 6.91 3.87
N ALA A 20 12.36 6.45 3.51
CA ALA A 20 12.95 6.84 2.27
C ALA A 20 11.87 6.48 1.25
N LEU A 21 11.00 7.44 0.96
CA LEU A 21 10.38 7.56 -0.33
C LEU A 21 11.57 7.45 -1.25
N GLY A 22 11.89 6.21 -1.62
CA GLY A 22 12.92 5.98 -2.59
C GLY A 22 12.50 6.84 -3.76
N VAL A 23 13.18 7.95 -3.92
CA VAL A 23 13.04 8.80 -5.08
C VAL A 23 13.08 7.82 -6.23
N VAL A 24 11.94 7.63 -6.90
CA VAL A 24 11.88 6.83 -8.10
C VAL A 24 12.59 7.68 -9.12
N TYR A 25 13.92 7.55 -9.15
CA TYR A 25 14.69 8.07 -10.25
C TYR A 25 14.15 7.38 -11.49
N GLY A 26 13.65 8.15 -12.41
CA GLY A 26 13.37 7.71 -13.76
C GLY A 26 14.69 7.26 -14.35
N ASP A 27 14.89 5.97 -14.36
CA ASP A 27 16.19 5.41 -14.64
C ASP A 27 16.13 4.75 -16.02
N ASN A 28 16.19 5.57 -17.08
CA ASN A 28 16.41 5.07 -18.44
C ASN A 28 17.72 4.28 -18.56
N ALA A 29 18.67 4.50 -17.65
CA ALA A 29 19.91 3.73 -17.54
C ALA A 29 19.70 2.33 -16.96
N THR A 30 18.56 2.05 -16.29
CA THR A 30 18.32 0.76 -15.63
C THR A 30 17.44 -0.21 -16.41
N GLY A 31 16.91 0.19 -17.58
CA GLY A 31 16.04 -0.65 -18.40
C GLY A 31 14.62 -0.83 -17.87
N PHE A 32 14.20 -0.10 -16.83
CA PHE A 32 12.81 0.00 -16.42
C PHE A 32 12.05 1.03 -17.23
N ARG A 33 10.73 0.87 -17.32
CA ARG A 33 9.85 1.86 -17.96
C ARG A 33 9.69 3.08 -17.06
N SER A 34 9.70 4.28 -17.68
CA SER A 34 9.36 5.55 -17.03
C SER A 34 8.01 6.05 -17.52
N VAL A 35 7.31 6.80 -16.67
CA VAL A 35 6.07 7.50 -17.03
C VAL A 35 6.46 8.90 -17.49
N THR A 36 6.20 9.24 -18.76
CA THR A 36 6.66 10.48 -19.39
C THR A 36 5.55 11.41 -19.85
N GLY A 37 4.29 11.08 -19.56
CA GLY A 37 3.13 11.89 -19.96
C GLY A 37 1.80 11.28 -19.51
N PRO A 38 0.67 11.82 -20.00
CA PRO A 38 -0.67 11.39 -19.62
C PRO A 38 -0.88 9.88 -19.67
N CYS A 39 -1.62 9.35 -18.71
CA CYS A 39 -1.87 7.93 -18.54
C CYS A 39 -3.31 7.60 -18.99
N ARG A 40 -3.45 6.55 -19.78
CA ARG A 40 -4.77 5.99 -20.11
C ARG A 40 -5.01 4.78 -19.25
N PHE A 41 -6.10 4.81 -18.48
CA PHE A 41 -6.48 3.71 -17.60
C PHE A 41 -7.55 2.85 -18.24
N SER A 42 -7.36 1.52 -18.16
CA SER A 42 -8.33 0.49 -18.54
C SER A 42 -8.61 -0.39 -17.34
N PHE A 43 -9.82 -0.34 -16.83
CA PHE A 43 -10.22 -1.16 -15.68
C PHE A 43 -11.00 -2.40 -16.13
N PRO A 44 -10.76 -3.55 -15.50
CA PRO A 44 -10.02 -3.79 -14.26
C PRO A 44 -8.51 -3.98 -14.39
N GLU A 45 -7.95 -4.02 -15.59
CA GLU A 45 -6.56 -4.40 -15.88
C GLU A 45 -5.57 -3.54 -15.10
N ASP A 46 -5.79 -2.23 -15.08
CA ASP A 46 -4.92 -1.26 -14.38
C ASP A 46 -5.11 -1.23 -12.84
N HIS A 47 -5.92 -2.12 -12.29
CA HIS A 47 -5.86 -2.45 -10.87
C HIS A 47 -4.73 -3.42 -10.54
N GLY A 48 -4.23 -4.15 -11.52
CA GLY A 48 -3.19 -5.17 -11.40
C GLY A 48 -1.77 -4.65 -11.33
N ALA A 49 -0.82 -5.56 -11.41
CA ALA A 49 0.59 -5.22 -11.50
C ALA A 49 1.00 -4.94 -12.95
N HIS A 50 1.88 -3.96 -13.14
CA HIS A 50 2.43 -3.55 -14.43
C HIS A 50 3.92 -3.91 -14.52
N PRO A 51 4.26 -5.14 -14.97
CA PRO A 51 5.64 -5.54 -15.20
C PRO A 51 6.34 -4.57 -16.15
N GLY A 52 7.55 -4.17 -15.78
CA GLY A 52 8.32 -3.16 -16.51
C GLY A 52 8.49 -1.88 -15.70
N TYR A 53 7.54 -1.49 -14.90
CA TYR A 53 7.76 -0.43 -13.93
C TYR A 53 8.44 -0.99 -12.66
N ARG A 54 9.38 -0.21 -12.12
CA ARG A 54 10.20 -0.65 -11.00
C ARG A 54 9.44 -0.76 -9.70
N THR A 55 8.51 0.17 -9.42
CA THR A 55 7.77 0.24 -8.17
C THR A 55 6.31 0.58 -8.45
N GLU A 56 5.41 -0.12 -7.77
CA GLU A 56 3.98 0.15 -7.75
C GLU A 56 3.45 0.03 -6.33
N TRP A 57 2.28 0.64 -6.07
CA TRP A 57 1.64 0.57 -4.77
C TRP A 57 0.12 0.59 -4.90
N TRP A 58 -0.51 -0.06 -3.95
CA TRP A 58 -1.95 -0.03 -3.70
C TRP A 58 -2.14 0.40 -2.25
N TYR A 59 -2.87 1.47 -2.00
CA TYR A 59 -3.06 1.91 -0.63
C TYR A 59 -4.50 2.29 -0.34
N TYR A 60 -4.88 2.06 0.89
CA TYR A 60 -6.15 2.43 1.47
C TYR A 60 -5.89 3.21 2.75
N THR A 61 -6.60 4.31 2.91
CA THR A 61 -6.55 5.10 4.14
C THR A 61 -7.92 5.71 4.37
N GLY A 62 -8.30 5.87 5.62
CA GLY A 62 -9.60 6.46 5.92
C GLY A 62 -9.88 6.55 7.41
N ASN A 63 -11.04 7.13 7.69
CA ASN A 63 -11.61 7.21 9.02
C ASN A 63 -12.80 6.28 9.09
N LEU A 64 -12.91 5.55 10.19
CA LEU A 64 -14.01 4.65 10.50
C LEU A 64 -14.71 5.13 11.76
N THR A 65 -16.01 4.88 11.85
CA THR A 65 -16.79 5.10 13.06
C THR A 65 -17.56 3.82 13.33
N ALA A 66 -17.31 3.19 14.48
CA ALA A 66 -18.03 2.02 14.93
C ALA A 66 -19.47 2.38 15.29
N VAL A 67 -20.35 1.37 15.36
CA VAL A 67 -21.77 1.55 15.69
C VAL A 67 -21.97 2.21 17.07
N ALA A 68 -21.09 1.94 18.03
CA ALA A 68 -21.14 2.55 19.36
C ALA A 68 -20.48 3.94 19.44
N GLY A 69 -19.91 4.44 18.33
CA GLY A 69 -19.40 5.79 18.21
C GLY A 69 -17.88 5.94 18.31
N GLU A 70 -17.15 4.85 18.52
CA GLU A 70 -15.68 4.88 18.55
C GLU A 70 -15.15 5.23 17.16
N ARG A 71 -14.05 5.98 17.14
CA ARG A 71 -13.46 6.49 15.90
C ARG A 71 -12.04 5.97 15.70
N PHE A 72 -11.76 5.54 14.47
CA PHE A 72 -10.47 5.01 14.09
C PHE A 72 -9.96 5.68 12.81
N GLY A 73 -8.64 5.85 12.73
CA GLY A 73 -7.94 6.06 11.49
C GLY A 73 -7.26 4.76 11.07
N PHE A 74 -7.32 4.39 9.80
CA PHE A 74 -6.62 3.20 9.31
C PHE A 74 -5.81 3.48 8.06
N GLN A 75 -4.80 2.65 7.85
CA GLN A 75 -4.02 2.58 6.62
C GLN A 75 -3.67 1.12 6.33
N LEU A 76 -3.74 0.74 5.05
CA LEU A 76 -3.21 -0.51 4.53
C LEU A 76 -2.58 -0.22 3.18
N THR A 77 -1.30 -0.54 3.01
CA THR A 77 -0.55 -0.28 1.78
C THR A 77 0.21 -1.53 1.38
N PHE A 78 0.12 -1.88 0.12
CA PHE A 78 0.97 -2.87 -0.52
C PHE A 78 1.90 -2.17 -1.50
N PHE A 79 3.15 -2.60 -1.55
CA PHE A 79 4.15 -2.18 -2.52
C PHE A 79 4.65 -3.39 -3.28
N ARG A 80 4.85 -3.23 -4.57
CA ARG A 80 5.60 -4.15 -5.41
C ARG A 80 6.90 -3.49 -5.85
N ARG A 81 7.99 -4.19 -5.71
CA ARG A 81 9.31 -3.79 -6.21
C ARG A 81 9.84 -4.84 -7.16
N GLN A 82 10.05 -4.46 -8.41
CA GLN A 82 10.75 -5.29 -9.38
C GLN A 82 12.26 -5.06 -9.25
N LEU A 83 13.03 -6.15 -9.12
CA LEU A 83 14.47 -6.11 -8.83
C LEU A 83 15.31 -5.85 -10.08
N ARG A 84 14.89 -6.39 -11.21
CA ARG A 84 15.54 -6.25 -12.52
C ARG A 84 14.50 -5.96 -13.59
N PRO A 85 14.88 -5.34 -14.72
CA PRO A 85 13.98 -5.14 -15.85
C PRO A 85 13.34 -6.44 -16.33
N SER A 86 12.26 -6.33 -17.09
CA SER A 86 11.25 -7.38 -17.30
C SER A 86 11.75 -8.69 -17.91
N ASP A 87 12.86 -8.73 -18.60
CA ASP A 87 13.23 -9.89 -19.41
C ASP A 87 14.35 -10.77 -18.82
N THR A 88 14.61 -10.65 -17.54
CA THR A 88 15.71 -11.37 -16.88
C THR A 88 15.41 -12.84 -16.56
N ARG A 89 14.18 -13.34 -16.82
CA ARG A 89 13.88 -14.79 -16.66
C ARG A 89 14.69 -15.65 -17.63
N ARG A 90 15.09 -15.13 -18.76
CA ARG A 90 15.94 -15.82 -19.75
C ARG A 90 17.33 -16.16 -19.20
N ASP A 91 17.80 -15.38 -18.24
CA ASP A 91 19.13 -15.55 -17.63
C ASP A 91 19.10 -16.47 -16.41
N TRP A 92 17.99 -17.11 -16.14
CA TRP A 92 17.90 -18.00 -14.98
C TRP A 92 18.46 -19.37 -15.30
N PRO A 93 19.25 -19.97 -14.38
CA PRO A 93 19.70 -21.35 -14.53
C PRO A 93 18.52 -22.30 -14.63
N GLU A 94 18.66 -23.33 -15.45
CA GLU A 94 17.66 -24.39 -15.56
C GLU A 94 18.14 -25.66 -14.81
N PRO A 95 17.28 -26.29 -13.96
CA PRO A 95 15.96 -25.83 -13.57
C PRO A 95 16.03 -24.64 -12.62
N ALA A 96 15.13 -23.66 -12.78
CA ALA A 96 15.06 -22.52 -11.89
C ALA A 96 14.55 -22.95 -10.50
N SER A 97 15.15 -22.41 -9.44
CA SER A 97 14.65 -22.61 -8.07
C SER A 97 13.24 -22.03 -7.93
N SER A 98 12.32 -22.77 -7.29
CA SER A 98 10.98 -22.30 -6.96
C SER A 98 10.96 -21.06 -6.02
N TRP A 99 12.07 -20.80 -5.34
CA TRP A 99 12.28 -19.61 -4.51
C TRP A 99 12.74 -18.39 -5.29
N ARG A 100 13.10 -18.56 -6.55
CA ARG A 100 13.61 -17.49 -7.37
C ARG A 100 12.47 -16.58 -7.81
N THR A 101 12.66 -15.28 -7.65
CA THR A 101 11.72 -14.26 -8.08
C THR A 101 12.43 -13.00 -8.54
N ASN A 102 11.77 -12.21 -9.36
CA ASN A 102 12.15 -10.85 -9.72
C ASN A 102 11.29 -9.79 -9.00
N GLN A 103 10.41 -10.22 -8.10
CA GLN A 103 9.46 -9.36 -7.43
C GLN A 103 9.57 -9.50 -5.91
N ILE A 104 9.57 -8.36 -5.21
CA ILE A 104 9.43 -8.29 -3.76
C ILE A 104 8.18 -7.47 -3.46
N TYR A 105 7.39 -7.93 -2.51
CA TYR A 105 6.24 -7.24 -1.97
C TYR A 105 6.50 -6.81 -0.53
N LEU A 106 6.06 -5.60 -0.21
CA LEU A 106 6.03 -5.07 1.16
C LEU A 106 4.58 -4.69 1.46
N ALA A 107 4.18 -4.82 2.71
CA ALA A 107 2.89 -4.30 3.16
C ALA A 107 3.05 -3.60 4.49
N HIS A 108 2.41 -2.45 4.63
CA HIS A 108 2.33 -1.67 5.86
C HIS A 108 0.87 -1.52 6.24
N ALA A 109 0.56 -1.74 7.50
CA ALA A 109 -0.76 -1.49 8.05
C ALA A 109 -0.63 -0.67 9.33
N ALA A 110 -1.57 0.23 9.56
CA ALA A 110 -1.66 1.00 10.79
C ALA A 110 -3.12 1.23 11.18
N LEU A 111 -3.36 1.26 12.47
CA LEU A 111 -4.64 1.57 13.07
C LEU A 111 -4.44 2.54 14.23
N THR A 112 -5.22 3.62 14.25
CA THR A 112 -5.25 4.60 15.33
C THR A 112 -6.64 4.61 15.96
N ASP A 113 -6.73 4.25 17.22
CA ASP A 113 -7.91 4.50 18.05
C ASP A 113 -7.85 5.92 18.60
N LEU A 114 -8.78 6.77 18.14
CA LEU A 114 -8.85 8.18 18.55
C LEU A 114 -9.38 8.35 19.96
N SER A 115 -10.15 7.38 20.49
CA SER A 115 -10.73 7.44 21.82
C SER A 115 -9.67 7.21 22.90
N THR A 116 -8.83 6.20 22.71
CA THR A 116 -7.75 5.84 23.64
C THR A 116 -6.39 6.46 23.26
N ARG A 117 -6.29 7.15 22.10
CA ARG A 117 -5.05 7.66 21.52
C ARG A 117 -4.00 6.57 21.29
N ARG A 118 -4.45 5.35 21.08
CA ARG A 118 -3.56 4.22 20.78
C ARG A 118 -3.29 4.17 19.28
N HIS A 119 -2.01 4.05 18.92
CA HIS A 119 -1.56 3.81 17.57
C HIS A 119 -0.80 2.49 17.52
N VAL A 120 -1.17 1.63 16.60
CA VAL A 120 -0.51 0.36 16.34
C VAL A 120 -0.18 0.25 14.86
N MET A 121 0.93 -0.41 14.55
CA MET A 121 1.38 -0.64 13.18
C MET A 121 2.01 -2.01 13.05
N ALA A 122 1.95 -2.54 11.84
CA ALA A 122 2.59 -3.79 11.45
C ALA A 122 3.12 -3.67 10.03
N GLU A 123 4.17 -4.43 9.74
CA GLU A 123 4.77 -4.48 8.40
C GLU A 123 5.17 -5.90 8.04
N ARG A 124 5.17 -6.19 6.75
CA ARG A 124 5.57 -7.47 6.19
C ARG A 124 6.34 -7.28 4.90
N VAL A 125 7.25 -8.22 4.67
CA VAL A 125 8.02 -8.33 3.43
C VAL A 125 7.99 -9.78 2.98
N SER A 126 7.77 -10.01 1.69
CA SER A 126 7.92 -11.32 1.08
C SER A 126 8.30 -11.21 -0.39
N ARG A 127 8.76 -12.31 -0.94
CA ARG A 127 9.02 -12.47 -2.37
C ARG A 127 7.80 -13.08 -3.07
N GLU A 128 7.62 -12.74 -4.34
CA GLU A 128 6.65 -13.40 -5.21
C GLU A 128 7.17 -14.79 -5.59
N ALA A 129 7.09 -15.73 -4.65
CA ALA A 129 7.46 -17.12 -4.84
C ALA A 129 6.58 -17.99 -3.97
N LEU A 130 6.32 -19.22 -4.39
CA LEU A 130 5.56 -20.23 -3.63
C LEU A 130 4.18 -19.73 -3.14
N GLY A 131 3.55 -18.79 -3.84
CA GLY A 131 2.26 -18.23 -3.44
C GLY A 131 2.32 -17.36 -2.18
N MET A 132 3.49 -16.83 -1.77
CA MET A 132 3.61 -15.99 -0.59
C MET A 132 3.19 -14.54 -0.82
N ALA A 133 3.34 -14.03 -2.01
CA ALA A 133 2.90 -12.68 -2.37
C ALA A 133 2.61 -12.58 -3.86
N GLY A 134 1.81 -11.60 -4.27
CA GLY A 134 1.50 -11.38 -5.67
C GLY A 134 0.43 -10.32 -5.89
N ALA A 135 0.24 -9.97 -7.17
CA ALA A 135 -0.88 -9.19 -7.66
C ALA A 135 -1.33 -9.78 -9.00
N ALA A 136 -2.56 -10.27 -9.06
CA ALA A 136 -3.14 -10.90 -10.23
C ALA A 136 -4.57 -10.44 -10.48
N THR A 137 -4.92 -10.26 -11.75
CA THR A 137 -6.27 -9.93 -12.18
C THR A 137 -6.87 -11.14 -12.90
N GLU A 138 -7.98 -11.65 -12.39
CA GLU A 138 -8.73 -12.76 -12.94
C GLU A 138 -10.23 -12.45 -12.89
N LEU A 139 -10.96 -12.77 -13.96
CA LEU A 139 -12.43 -12.63 -14.03
C LEU A 139 -12.97 -11.27 -13.55
N LYS A 140 -12.28 -10.18 -13.85
CA LYS A 140 -12.58 -8.79 -13.43
C LYS A 140 -12.33 -8.48 -11.95
N GLU A 141 -11.66 -9.34 -11.22
CA GLU A 141 -11.20 -9.08 -9.87
C GLU A 141 -9.68 -9.04 -9.84
N THR A 142 -9.13 -8.08 -9.12
CA THR A 142 -7.70 -7.99 -8.88
C THR A 142 -7.41 -8.31 -7.43
N ARG A 143 -6.61 -9.33 -7.19
CA ARG A 143 -6.15 -9.71 -5.87
C ARG A 143 -4.70 -9.29 -5.68
N ILE A 144 -4.43 -8.48 -4.66
CA ILE A 144 -3.09 -8.14 -4.19
C ILE A 144 -2.93 -8.76 -2.80
N PHE A 145 -1.86 -9.52 -2.59
CA PHE A 145 -1.70 -10.20 -1.31
C PHE A 145 -0.23 -10.35 -0.90
N LEU A 146 -0.03 -10.46 0.39
CA LEU A 146 1.23 -10.81 1.03
C LEU A 146 0.94 -11.66 2.27
N ASN A 147 1.22 -12.97 2.17
CA ASN A 147 0.84 -13.99 3.13
C ASN A 147 -0.69 -13.98 3.37
N ASN A 148 -1.14 -13.69 4.60
CA ASN A 148 -2.55 -13.59 4.97
C ASN A 148 -3.11 -12.15 4.94
N TRP A 149 -2.35 -11.18 4.45
CA TRP A 149 -2.86 -9.83 4.16
C TRP A 149 -3.26 -9.74 2.70
N GLU A 150 -4.44 -9.22 2.44
CA GLU A 150 -4.90 -9.09 1.06
C GLU A 150 -5.86 -7.92 0.85
N THR A 151 -5.91 -7.46 -0.37
CA THR A 151 -7.04 -6.71 -0.91
C THR A 151 -7.53 -7.38 -2.19
N VAL A 152 -8.85 -7.42 -2.35
CA VAL A 152 -9.49 -7.83 -3.61
C VAL A 152 -10.29 -6.64 -4.13
N ILE A 153 -9.96 -6.22 -5.35
CA ILE A 153 -10.60 -5.12 -6.06
C ILE A 153 -11.57 -5.72 -7.07
N ALA A 154 -12.86 -5.63 -6.78
CA ALA A 154 -13.94 -6.01 -7.69
C ALA A 154 -14.64 -4.75 -8.23
N PRO A 155 -15.44 -4.82 -9.31
CA PRO A 155 -16.03 -3.66 -9.97
C PRO A 155 -16.88 -2.75 -9.07
N THR A 156 -17.52 -3.31 -8.06
CA THR A 156 -18.45 -2.57 -7.18
C THR A 156 -18.00 -2.48 -5.73
N LYS A 157 -16.97 -3.23 -5.36
CA LYS A 157 -16.48 -3.27 -3.98
C LYS A 157 -15.02 -3.68 -3.93
N HIS A 158 -14.31 -3.18 -2.92
CA HIS A 158 -13.00 -3.68 -2.54
C HIS A 158 -13.11 -4.35 -1.17
N THR A 159 -12.39 -5.42 -0.95
CA THR A 159 -12.29 -6.04 0.38
C THR A 159 -10.87 -5.94 0.88
N LEU A 160 -10.70 -5.61 2.16
CA LEU A 160 -9.42 -5.57 2.84
C LEU A 160 -9.43 -6.61 3.95
N ARG A 161 -8.39 -7.43 4.01
CA ARG A 161 -8.16 -8.37 5.10
C ARG A 161 -6.71 -8.29 5.55
N MET A 162 -6.52 -8.06 6.80
CA MET A 162 -5.23 -7.97 7.43
C MET A 162 -5.35 -8.49 8.86
N THR A 163 -4.50 -9.42 9.24
CA THR A 163 -4.47 -10.01 10.59
C THR A 163 -3.06 -9.93 11.15
N ASP A 164 -2.95 -9.38 12.35
CA ASP A 164 -1.72 -9.27 13.12
C ASP A 164 -1.99 -9.50 14.61
N GLU A 165 -0.96 -9.70 15.42
CA GLU A 165 -1.11 -9.89 16.87
C GLU A 165 -1.76 -8.68 17.54
N ALA A 166 -1.39 -7.46 17.12
CA ALA A 166 -1.83 -6.22 17.74
C ALA A 166 -3.21 -5.76 17.28
N PHE A 167 -3.60 -6.05 16.02
CA PHE A 167 -4.86 -5.59 15.45
C PHE A 167 -5.23 -6.33 14.16
N ASP A 168 -6.51 -6.29 13.80
CA ASP A 168 -7.03 -6.82 12.55
C ASP A 168 -7.90 -5.78 11.84
N LEU A 169 -7.92 -5.88 10.51
CA LEU A 169 -8.85 -5.17 9.64
C LEU A 169 -9.56 -6.18 8.74
N ALA A 170 -10.89 -6.14 8.74
CA ALA A 170 -11.73 -6.88 7.82
C ALA A 170 -12.82 -5.93 7.29
N LEU A 171 -12.52 -5.24 6.19
CA LEU A 171 -13.35 -4.18 5.65
C LEU A 171 -13.85 -4.50 4.25
N THR A 172 -15.07 -4.08 3.97
CA THR A 172 -15.65 -3.96 2.63
C THR A 172 -15.82 -2.48 2.32
N LEU A 173 -15.26 -2.04 1.21
CA LEU A 173 -15.28 -0.66 0.76
C LEU A 173 -16.02 -0.58 -0.57
N ALA A 174 -17.13 0.16 -0.62
CA ALA A 174 -17.91 0.39 -1.82
C ALA A 174 -17.60 1.78 -2.40
N PRO A 175 -17.00 1.89 -3.60
CA PRO A 175 -16.79 3.18 -4.24
C PRO A 175 -18.09 3.92 -4.45
N THR A 176 -18.20 5.16 -3.97
CA THR A 176 -19.35 6.05 -4.18
C THR A 176 -19.05 7.10 -5.25
N LYS A 177 -17.82 7.16 -5.73
CA LYS A 177 -17.35 7.89 -6.91
C LYS A 177 -16.44 6.99 -7.72
N GLY A 178 -16.41 7.19 -9.02
CA GLY A 178 -15.47 6.53 -9.91
C GLY A 178 -14.00 6.91 -9.63
N PRO A 179 -13.06 6.22 -10.26
CA PRO A 179 -11.65 6.54 -10.16
C PRO A 179 -11.37 7.94 -10.75
N ILE A 180 -10.50 8.69 -10.08
CA ILE A 180 -10.08 10.02 -10.49
C ILE A 180 -8.58 9.99 -10.76
N PRO A 181 -8.15 10.26 -12.01
CA PRO A 181 -6.74 10.44 -12.34
C PRO A 181 -6.15 11.66 -11.63
N HIS A 182 -4.94 11.55 -11.10
CA HIS A 182 -4.23 12.64 -10.44
C HIS A 182 -3.22 13.31 -11.39
N GLY A 183 -2.93 14.58 -11.13
CA GLY A 183 -2.02 15.36 -11.96
C GLY A 183 -2.61 15.66 -13.33
N GLU A 184 -1.81 15.56 -14.38
CA GLU A 184 -2.24 15.79 -15.77
C GLU A 184 -2.71 14.45 -16.36
N GLU A 185 -4.02 14.21 -16.36
CA GLU A 185 -4.65 12.97 -16.85
C GLU A 185 -3.96 11.70 -16.31
N GLY A 186 -3.66 11.68 -15.00
CA GLY A 186 -3.00 10.54 -14.37
C GLY A 186 -1.48 10.61 -14.31
N TYR A 187 -0.85 11.49 -15.08
CA TYR A 187 0.58 11.78 -14.97
C TYR A 187 0.85 12.59 -13.71
N SER A 188 1.36 11.93 -12.70
CA SER A 188 1.60 12.54 -11.38
C SER A 188 3.10 12.63 -11.12
N ARG A 189 3.66 13.82 -11.25
CA ARG A 189 5.08 14.10 -10.98
C ARG A 189 5.38 13.92 -9.49
N LYS A 190 6.54 13.33 -9.20
CA LYS A 190 7.05 13.07 -7.84
C LYS A 190 8.33 13.83 -7.54
N GLY A 191 8.91 14.51 -8.54
CA GLY A 191 10.12 15.31 -8.43
C GLY A 191 10.26 16.28 -9.59
N ASP A 192 11.42 16.95 -9.64
CA ASP A 192 11.71 17.94 -10.68
C ASP A 192 12.01 17.31 -12.04
N ASP A 193 12.57 16.11 -12.05
CA ASP A 193 12.79 15.35 -13.25
C ASP A 193 11.45 14.85 -13.82
N PRO A 194 11.11 15.11 -15.09
CA PRO A 194 9.89 14.62 -15.73
C PRO A 194 9.70 13.11 -15.66
N GLU A 195 10.78 12.35 -15.60
CA GLU A 195 10.72 10.89 -15.47
C GLU A 195 10.42 10.40 -14.05
N GLN A 196 10.53 11.29 -13.06
CA GLN A 196 10.09 11.04 -11.69
C GLN A 196 8.59 11.23 -11.57
N ALA A 197 7.85 10.36 -12.24
CA ALA A 197 6.40 10.40 -12.28
C ALA A 197 5.80 9.00 -12.16
N SER A 198 4.52 8.94 -11.88
CA SER A 198 3.74 7.72 -11.86
C SER A 198 2.39 7.91 -12.54
N CYS A 199 1.85 6.86 -13.14
CA CYS A 199 0.44 6.79 -13.43
C CYS A 199 -0.31 6.62 -12.11
N TYR A 200 -1.14 7.60 -11.76
CA TYR A 200 -1.79 7.62 -10.47
C TYR A 200 -3.27 7.99 -10.58
N TYR A 201 -4.10 7.14 -10.00
CA TYR A 201 -5.53 7.37 -9.80
C TYR A 201 -5.93 6.99 -8.38
N SER A 202 -7.08 7.47 -7.92
CA SER A 202 -7.68 7.06 -6.65
C SER A 202 -9.20 7.01 -6.70
N PHE A 203 -9.78 6.23 -5.79
CA PHE A 203 -11.20 6.30 -5.44
C PHE A 203 -11.34 7.21 -4.21
N PRO A 204 -11.70 8.49 -4.39
CA PRO A 204 -11.60 9.49 -3.33
C PRO A 204 -12.66 9.32 -2.25
N ARG A 205 -13.70 8.53 -2.51
CA ARG A 205 -14.78 8.30 -1.57
C ARG A 205 -15.32 6.88 -1.67
N MET A 206 -15.24 6.15 -0.58
CA MET A 206 -15.73 4.79 -0.44
C MET A 206 -16.56 4.67 0.84
N ALA A 207 -17.73 4.06 0.76
CA ALA A 207 -18.48 3.67 1.94
C ALA A 207 -17.83 2.42 2.54
N ALA A 208 -17.55 2.44 3.84
CA ALA A 208 -16.89 1.35 4.54
C ALA A 208 -17.87 0.60 5.45
N SER A 209 -17.72 -0.72 5.52
CA SER A 209 -18.37 -1.58 6.52
C SER A 209 -17.44 -2.73 6.87
N GLY A 210 -17.59 -3.31 8.03
CA GLY A 210 -16.79 -4.46 8.45
C GLY A 210 -16.42 -4.42 9.91
N ARG A 211 -15.26 -4.97 10.23
CA ARG A 211 -14.76 -5.12 11.61
C ARG A 211 -13.33 -4.66 11.74
N VAL A 212 -13.05 -4.08 12.88
CA VAL A 212 -11.72 -3.73 13.36
C VAL A 212 -11.52 -4.40 14.71
N ARG A 213 -10.40 -5.09 14.92
CA ARG A 213 -9.95 -5.55 16.23
C ARG A 213 -8.71 -4.76 16.64
N ILE A 214 -8.64 -4.34 17.89
CA ILE A 214 -7.43 -3.79 18.50
C ILE A 214 -7.26 -4.35 19.90
N ALA A 215 -6.15 -5.03 20.16
CA ALA A 215 -5.97 -5.89 21.32
C ALA A 215 -7.11 -6.92 21.42
N GLU A 216 -7.81 -6.98 22.56
CA GLU A 216 -8.91 -7.91 22.81
C GLU A 216 -10.30 -7.38 22.40
N ASN A 217 -10.38 -6.15 21.85
CA ASN A 217 -11.65 -5.51 21.56
C ASN A 217 -11.99 -5.55 20.07
N ASP A 218 -13.19 -6.01 19.75
CA ASP A 218 -13.78 -6.01 18.42
C ASP A 218 -14.76 -4.84 18.25
N TYR A 219 -14.69 -4.18 17.09
CA TYR A 219 -15.56 -3.05 16.71
C TYR A 219 -16.16 -3.30 15.33
N VAL A 220 -17.46 -2.99 15.17
CA VAL A 220 -18.25 -3.17 13.94
C VAL A 220 -18.76 -1.84 13.42
#